data_98b08618e974156db9c804ec8eac4985
#
_entry.id   98b08618e974156db9c804ec8eac4985
#
_cell.length_a   1.000
_cell.length_b   1.000
_cell.length_c   1.000
_cell.angle_alpha   90.00
_cell.angle_beta   90.00
_cell.angle_gamma   90.00
#
_symmetry.space_group_name_H-M   'P 1'
#
loop_
_entity.id
_entity.type
_entity.pdbx_description
1 polymer ?
#
loop_
_entity_poly.entity_id
_entity_poly.type
_entity_poly.pdbx_seq_one_letter_code
_entity_poly.pdbx_strand_id
1 'polypeptide(L)'
;MSLRKGRPVCGVLFLFAVMLAAGVPLRAQAPAAAQPSPSVLAKASDDALRWLRQLLTINTTNPPGNEAKAAEYIKEILAAEGIPSETLEVAPGRSAVVARLRSSALPDPARALLLLGHLDVVGVDKSKWSVDPFGAVLKDGYVYGRGAIDDKGMVAANLAVFVALKRSGVRLERDVIFLASTDEEQGGDASIKTLIARYWDKFASGFAINEGGRVLAKDGKVQYVGIQASEKVPYNVSVIATGTSGHASIPRKDNAVVHLAEAIAKIAAYQPPAHPSVIVRRYFEQIARIQDPETNKWMRALETPDRAE
;
A
#
# COMPACT_ATOMS: atom_id res chain seq x y z
N MET A 1 50.70 -66.22 -33.58
CA MET A 1 50.53 -67.16 -34.68
C MET A 1 49.20 -66.89 -35.36
N SER A 2 49.34 -66.49 -36.64
CA SER A 2 48.48 -66.63 -37.77
C SER A 2 47.04 -66.08 -37.73
N LEU A 3 46.83 -64.94 -38.34
CA LEU A 3 46.20 -64.60 -39.63
C LEU A 3 44.93 -65.38 -39.99
N ARG A 4 43.83 -64.73 -40.25
CA ARG A 4 43.21 -64.66 -41.63
C ARG A 4 42.19 -63.52 -41.75
N LYS A 5 42.35 -62.84 -42.88
CA LYS A 5 41.57 -61.80 -43.46
C LYS A 5 40.20 -62.29 -43.95
N GLY A 6 39.19 -61.49 -43.90
CA GLY A 6 37.98 -61.60 -44.72
C GLY A 6 37.39 -60.20 -44.94
N ARG A 7 37.32 -59.82 -46.20
CA ARG A 7 36.85 -58.54 -46.75
C ARG A 7 35.35 -58.63 -47.13
N PRO A 8 34.69 -57.61 -47.61
CA PRO A 8 33.54 -56.91 -46.99
C PRO A 8 32.27 -57.13 -47.78
N VAL A 9 31.13 -57.03 -47.16
CA VAL A 9 29.85 -56.96 -47.89
C VAL A 9 29.25 -55.54 -47.58
N CYS A 10 29.13 -54.85 -48.72
CA CYS A 10 28.49 -53.53 -48.77
C CYS A 10 26.98 -53.71 -48.58
N GLY A 11 26.47 -53.25 -47.42
CA GLY A 11 25.05 -53.19 -47.13
C GLY A 11 24.65 -51.69 -47.02
N VAL A 12 23.98 -51.23 -48.07
CA VAL A 12 23.36 -49.88 -48.07
C VAL A 12 22.17 -49.90 -47.13
N LEU A 13 22.34 -49.35 -45.97
CA LEU A 13 21.21 -49.04 -45.03
C LEU A 13 20.59 -47.69 -45.39
N PHE A 14 19.39 -47.74 -46.00
CA PHE A 14 18.51 -46.55 -46.10
C PHE A 14 17.99 -46.21 -44.71
N LEU A 15 18.54 -45.17 -44.13
CA LEU A 15 17.97 -44.54 -42.93
C LEU A 15 16.77 -43.69 -43.35
N PHE A 16 15.56 -44.18 -43.11
CA PHE A 16 14.35 -43.38 -43.11
C PHE A 16 14.36 -42.48 -41.87
N ALA A 17 14.73 -41.20 -42.06
CA ALA A 17 14.55 -40.18 -41.05
C ALA A 17 13.06 -39.81 -40.96
N VAL A 18 12.34 -40.41 -40.03
CA VAL A 18 11.01 -39.97 -39.65
C VAL A 18 11.19 -38.69 -38.83
N MET A 19 11.03 -37.51 -39.46
CA MET A 19 10.84 -36.26 -38.73
C MET A 19 9.50 -36.34 -37.98
N LEU A 20 9.54 -36.67 -36.69
CA LEU A 20 8.47 -36.35 -35.81
C LEU A 20 8.44 -34.81 -35.67
N ALA A 21 7.56 -34.17 -36.43
CA ALA A 21 7.14 -32.80 -36.16
C ALA A 21 6.41 -32.81 -34.80
N ALA A 22 7.17 -32.58 -33.72
CA ALA A 22 6.60 -32.28 -32.43
C ALA A 22 5.80 -30.99 -32.60
N GLY A 23 4.50 -31.11 -32.80
CA GLY A 23 3.57 -29.99 -32.78
C GLY A 23 3.68 -29.32 -31.43
N VAL A 24 4.41 -28.20 -31.36
CA VAL A 24 4.34 -27.27 -30.24
C VAL A 24 2.87 -26.86 -30.18
N PRO A 25 2.14 -27.15 -29.09
CA PRO A 25 0.78 -26.73 -29.01
C PRO A 25 0.80 -25.18 -29.07
N LEU A 26 0.23 -24.62 -30.16
CA LEU A 26 -0.10 -23.20 -30.18
C LEU A 26 -0.97 -22.95 -28.93
N ARG A 27 -0.36 -22.41 -27.89
CA ARG A 27 -1.13 -21.88 -26.77
C ARG A 27 -1.99 -20.78 -27.38
N ALA A 28 -3.28 -21.07 -27.58
CA ALA A 28 -4.25 -20.05 -27.95
C ALA A 28 -4.03 -18.89 -27.00
N GLN A 29 -3.58 -17.74 -27.50
CA GLN A 29 -3.52 -16.53 -26.73
C GLN A 29 -4.95 -16.30 -26.22
N ALA A 30 -5.10 -16.30 -24.90
CA ALA A 30 -6.37 -15.92 -24.32
C ALA A 30 -6.77 -14.56 -24.92
N PRO A 31 -8.03 -14.40 -25.35
CA PRO A 31 -8.48 -13.13 -25.91
C PRO A 31 -8.09 -12.02 -24.94
N ALA A 32 -7.47 -10.96 -25.44
CA ALA A 32 -7.09 -9.81 -24.64
C ALA A 32 -8.30 -9.39 -23.81
N ALA A 33 -8.14 -9.29 -22.49
CA ALA A 33 -9.22 -8.90 -21.60
C ALA A 33 -9.81 -7.59 -22.13
N ALA A 34 -11.13 -7.55 -22.32
CA ALA A 34 -11.81 -6.35 -22.76
C ALA A 34 -11.49 -5.20 -21.79
N GLN A 35 -10.89 -4.13 -22.31
CA GLN A 35 -10.58 -2.98 -21.49
C GLN A 35 -11.83 -2.09 -21.33
N PRO A 36 -11.98 -1.37 -20.20
CA PRO A 36 -13.01 -0.38 -20.06
C PRO A 36 -12.96 0.66 -21.20
N SER A 37 -14.12 1.07 -21.71
CA SER A 37 -14.16 2.08 -22.76
C SER A 37 -13.59 3.44 -22.28
N PRO A 38 -13.04 4.28 -23.18
CA PRO A 38 -12.58 5.62 -22.83
C PRO A 38 -13.61 6.46 -22.08
N SER A 39 -14.91 6.32 -22.42
CA SER A 39 -15.99 7.02 -21.74
C SER A 39 -16.19 6.55 -20.30
N VAL A 40 -16.03 5.25 -20.00
CA VAL A 40 -16.07 4.72 -18.64
C VAL A 40 -14.89 5.25 -17.82
N LEU A 41 -13.70 5.32 -18.42
CA LEU A 41 -12.51 5.85 -17.75
C LEU A 41 -12.61 7.35 -17.46
N ALA A 42 -13.10 8.14 -18.42
CA ALA A 42 -13.34 9.57 -18.23
C ALA A 42 -14.33 9.82 -17.10
N LYS A 43 -15.46 9.09 -17.10
CA LYS A 43 -16.45 9.19 -16.03
C LYS A 43 -15.87 8.76 -14.66
N ALA A 44 -15.01 7.75 -14.61
CA ALA A 44 -14.34 7.32 -13.37
C ALA A 44 -13.45 8.42 -12.81
N SER A 45 -12.73 9.17 -13.66
CA SER A 45 -11.91 10.30 -13.25
C SER A 45 -12.75 11.43 -12.64
N ASP A 46 -13.85 11.80 -13.29
CA ASP A 46 -14.77 12.83 -12.79
C ASP A 46 -15.42 12.41 -11.47
N ASP A 47 -15.83 11.15 -11.36
CA ASP A 47 -16.42 10.58 -10.16
C ASP A 47 -15.41 10.55 -9.01
N ALA A 48 -14.15 10.15 -9.28
CA ALA A 48 -13.09 10.16 -8.27
C ALA A 48 -12.89 11.55 -7.67
N LEU A 49 -12.80 12.59 -8.50
CA LEU A 49 -12.66 13.97 -8.04
C LEU A 49 -13.86 14.41 -7.21
N ARG A 50 -15.07 14.12 -7.68
CA ARG A 50 -16.31 14.49 -7.00
C ARG A 50 -16.43 13.79 -5.64
N TRP A 51 -16.16 12.49 -5.59
CA TRP A 51 -16.23 11.70 -4.37
C TRP A 51 -15.14 12.07 -3.38
N LEU A 52 -13.90 12.30 -3.86
CA LEU A 52 -12.82 12.82 -3.01
C LEU A 52 -13.25 14.13 -2.33
N ARG A 53 -13.72 15.08 -3.11
CA ARG A 53 -14.13 16.40 -2.56
C ARG A 53 -15.23 16.26 -1.50
N GLN A 54 -16.19 15.38 -1.70
CA GLN A 54 -17.22 15.13 -0.70
C GLN A 54 -16.66 14.42 0.54
N LEU A 55 -15.80 13.42 0.37
CA LEU A 55 -15.14 12.73 1.49
C LEU A 55 -14.30 13.70 2.33
N LEU A 56 -13.64 14.68 1.70
CA LEU A 56 -12.83 15.69 2.42
C LEU A 56 -13.69 16.61 3.29
N THR A 57 -14.97 16.84 2.96
CA THR A 57 -15.85 17.63 3.81
C THR A 57 -16.32 16.90 5.06
N ILE A 58 -16.18 15.58 5.10
CA ILE A 58 -16.50 14.76 6.27
C ILE A 58 -15.29 14.72 7.18
N ASN A 59 -15.34 15.42 8.29
CA ASN A 59 -14.25 15.43 9.26
C ASN A 59 -14.19 14.10 10.02
N THR A 60 -13.16 13.31 9.73
CA THR A 60 -12.85 12.02 10.35
C THR A 60 -11.54 12.08 11.13
N THR A 61 -11.23 13.24 11.71
CA THR A 61 -10.02 13.40 12.54
C THR A 61 -9.99 12.35 13.64
N ASN A 62 -8.89 11.65 13.75
CA ASN A 62 -8.66 10.58 14.71
C ASN A 62 -7.52 10.98 15.68
N PRO A 63 -7.76 11.02 16.98
CA PRO A 63 -9.01 10.81 17.67
C PRO A 63 -10.01 11.97 17.51
N PRO A 64 -11.32 11.77 17.72
CA PRO A 64 -11.98 10.51 18.13
C PRO A 64 -12.33 9.57 16.94
N GLY A 65 -12.16 9.97 15.70
CA GLY A 65 -12.72 9.34 14.52
C GLY A 65 -14.17 9.75 14.26
N ASN A 66 -14.73 9.38 13.14
CA ASN A 66 -16.13 9.62 12.72
C ASN A 66 -16.38 8.92 11.38
N GLU A 67 -15.65 7.85 11.15
CA GLU A 67 -15.54 7.18 9.85
C GLU A 67 -16.88 6.62 9.40
N ALA A 68 -17.80 6.32 10.33
CA ALA A 68 -19.13 5.83 9.99
C ALA A 68 -19.87 6.74 9.01
N LYS A 69 -19.70 8.07 9.10
CA LYS A 69 -20.31 9.02 8.15
C LYS A 69 -19.70 8.92 6.75
N ALA A 70 -18.40 8.71 6.67
CA ALA A 70 -17.70 8.54 5.39
C ALA A 70 -18.03 7.16 4.79
N ALA A 71 -18.10 6.11 5.61
CA ALA A 71 -18.50 4.77 5.20
C ALA A 71 -19.94 4.76 4.64
N GLU A 72 -20.89 5.45 5.28
CA GLU A 72 -22.27 5.52 4.79
C GLU A 72 -22.35 6.28 3.46
N TYR A 73 -21.62 7.39 3.31
CA TYR A 73 -21.53 8.09 2.03
C TYR A 73 -21.01 7.18 0.90
N ILE A 74 -19.97 6.37 1.15
CA ILE A 74 -19.48 5.41 0.16
C ILE A 74 -20.53 4.34 -0.14
N LYS A 75 -21.24 3.86 0.87
CA LYS A 75 -22.30 2.86 0.72
C LYS A 75 -23.45 3.39 -0.13
N GLU A 76 -23.83 4.68 0.01
CA GLU A 76 -24.80 5.33 -0.85
C GLU A 76 -24.36 5.34 -2.33
N ILE A 77 -23.08 5.65 -2.60
CA ILE A 77 -22.52 5.59 -3.94
C ILE A 77 -22.60 4.18 -4.51
N LEU A 78 -22.19 3.17 -3.74
CA LEU A 78 -22.21 1.76 -4.16
C LEU A 78 -23.65 1.29 -4.42
N ALA A 79 -24.59 1.69 -3.59
CA ALA A 79 -26.01 1.38 -3.77
C ALA A 79 -26.59 1.99 -5.04
N ALA A 80 -26.24 3.25 -5.36
CA ALA A 80 -26.63 3.91 -6.60
C ALA A 80 -26.08 3.21 -7.85
N GLU A 81 -24.96 2.51 -7.74
CA GLU A 81 -24.35 1.70 -8.80
C GLU A 81 -24.84 0.23 -8.82
N GLY A 82 -25.78 -0.11 -7.96
CA GLY A 82 -26.29 -1.48 -7.84
C GLY A 82 -25.23 -2.47 -7.34
N ILE A 83 -24.31 -2.00 -6.49
CA ILE A 83 -23.25 -2.81 -5.87
C ILE A 83 -23.61 -3.05 -4.40
N PRO A 84 -23.86 -4.29 -3.99
CA PRO A 84 -24.09 -4.62 -2.57
C PRO A 84 -22.86 -4.29 -1.74
N SER A 85 -23.07 -3.64 -0.60
CA SER A 85 -22.01 -3.28 0.34
C SER A 85 -22.49 -3.39 1.79
N GLU A 86 -21.55 -3.53 2.70
CA GLU A 86 -21.81 -3.63 4.14
C GLU A 86 -20.94 -2.63 4.89
N THR A 87 -21.49 -2.01 5.93
CA THR A 87 -20.71 -1.28 6.93
C THR A 87 -20.33 -2.24 8.06
N LEU A 88 -19.06 -2.20 8.45
CA LEU A 88 -18.47 -3.08 9.46
C LEU A 88 -18.09 -2.21 10.66
N GLU A 89 -18.92 -2.24 11.71
CA GLU A 89 -18.65 -1.45 12.91
C GLU A 89 -17.50 -2.05 13.72
N VAL A 90 -16.49 -1.24 13.99
CA VAL A 90 -15.33 -1.61 14.82
C VAL A 90 -15.41 -1.00 16.22
N ALA A 91 -16.05 0.17 16.35
CA ALA A 91 -16.35 0.86 17.59
C ALA A 91 -17.53 1.83 17.36
N PRO A 92 -18.19 2.35 18.39
CA PRO A 92 -19.27 3.32 18.24
C PRO A 92 -18.87 4.53 17.40
N GLY A 93 -19.60 4.78 16.30
CA GLY A 93 -19.30 5.88 15.35
C GLY A 93 -18.14 5.60 14.38
N ARG A 94 -17.52 4.44 14.46
CA ARG A 94 -16.36 4.03 13.65
C ARG A 94 -16.69 2.78 12.85
N SER A 95 -16.90 2.94 11.57
CA SER A 95 -17.24 1.84 10.67
C SER A 95 -16.40 1.87 9.42
N ALA A 96 -15.89 0.71 9.04
CA ALA A 96 -15.37 0.45 7.71
C ALA A 96 -16.54 0.16 6.74
N VAL A 97 -16.27 0.22 5.44
CA VAL A 97 -17.21 -0.21 4.40
C VAL A 97 -16.54 -1.20 3.46
N VAL A 98 -17.24 -2.30 3.17
CA VAL A 98 -16.75 -3.36 2.29
C VAL A 98 -17.75 -3.64 1.17
N ALA A 99 -17.21 -3.87 -0.04
CA ALA A 99 -17.99 -4.33 -1.20
C ALA A 99 -17.17 -5.34 -2.01
N ARG A 100 -17.86 -6.20 -2.77
CA ARG A 100 -17.20 -7.24 -3.57
C ARG A 100 -17.83 -7.37 -4.94
N LEU A 101 -17.02 -7.28 -5.98
CA LEU A 101 -17.35 -7.70 -7.33
C LEU A 101 -16.90 -9.14 -7.51
N ARG A 102 -17.87 -10.01 -7.79
CA ARG A 102 -17.62 -11.44 -7.98
C ARG A 102 -17.00 -11.71 -9.35
N SER A 103 -16.04 -12.61 -9.37
CA SER A 103 -15.54 -13.17 -10.61
C SER A 103 -16.58 -14.12 -11.23
N SER A 104 -16.41 -14.43 -12.51
CA SER A 104 -17.16 -15.50 -13.19
C SER A 104 -16.58 -16.89 -12.92
N ALA A 105 -15.42 -16.98 -12.28
CA ALA A 105 -14.80 -18.23 -11.84
C ALA A 105 -15.36 -18.66 -10.48
N LEU A 106 -15.02 -19.88 -10.05
CA LEU A 106 -15.33 -20.32 -8.70
C LEU A 106 -14.66 -19.39 -7.68
N PRO A 107 -15.34 -19.10 -6.57
CA PRO A 107 -14.75 -18.26 -5.51
C PRO A 107 -13.45 -18.86 -4.98
N ASP A 108 -12.39 -18.07 -5.01
CA ASP A 108 -11.09 -18.44 -4.46
C ASP A 108 -10.49 -17.21 -3.74
N PRO A 109 -10.56 -17.14 -2.41
CA PRO A 109 -10.00 -16.04 -1.64
C PRO A 109 -8.50 -15.84 -1.88
N ALA A 110 -7.73 -16.92 -2.13
CA ALA A 110 -6.30 -16.82 -2.41
C ALA A 110 -5.99 -16.09 -3.73
N ARG A 111 -6.97 -15.92 -4.60
CA ARG A 111 -6.85 -15.18 -5.86
C ARG A 111 -7.51 -13.80 -5.80
N ALA A 112 -8.33 -13.51 -4.81
CA ALA A 112 -9.03 -12.24 -4.70
C ALA A 112 -8.04 -11.07 -4.56
N LEU A 113 -8.41 -9.92 -5.13
CA LEU A 113 -7.67 -8.67 -5.03
C LEU A 113 -8.44 -7.71 -4.11
N LEU A 114 -7.79 -7.24 -3.07
CA LEU A 114 -8.29 -6.23 -2.16
C LEU A 114 -7.77 -4.84 -2.58
N LEU A 115 -8.66 -3.89 -2.75
CA LEU A 115 -8.37 -2.46 -2.83
C LEU A 115 -8.64 -1.87 -1.45
N LEU A 116 -7.58 -1.60 -0.71
CA LEU A 116 -7.63 -1.12 0.67
C LEU A 116 -7.27 0.38 0.72
N GLY A 117 -7.86 1.09 1.64
CA GLY A 117 -7.51 2.44 2.04
C GLY A 117 -8.19 2.77 3.35
N HIS A 118 -7.85 3.91 3.98
CA HIS A 118 -8.43 4.30 5.25
C HIS A 118 -9.20 5.63 5.18
N LEU A 119 -10.14 5.81 6.11
CA LEU A 119 -11.07 6.95 6.13
C LEU A 119 -10.71 7.99 7.18
N ASP A 120 -9.99 7.60 8.23
CA ASP A 120 -9.54 8.53 9.26
C ASP A 120 -8.39 9.41 8.77
N VAL A 121 -8.17 10.50 9.46
CA VAL A 121 -7.14 11.48 9.14
C VAL A 121 -6.55 12.05 10.44
N VAL A 122 -5.26 12.44 10.42
CA VAL A 122 -4.65 13.14 11.54
C VAL A 122 -5.26 14.51 11.78
N GLY A 123 -5.08 15.05 12.98
CA GLY A 123 -5.55 16.39 13.37
C GLY A 123 -4.96 17.52 12.52
N VAL A 124 -5.57 18.69 12.62
CA VAL A 124 -5.13 19.90 11.91
C VAL A 124 -4.89 21.05 12.87
N ASP A 125 -3.81 21.78 12.64
CA ASP A 125 -3.63 23.12 13.17
C ASP A 125 -4.09 24.12 12.10
N LYS A 126 -5.31 24.63 12.26
CA LYS A 126 -5.94 25.52 11.25
C LYS A 126 -5.10 26.77 10.96
N SER A 127 -4.27 27.22 11.91
CA SER A 127 -3.41 28.40 11.71
C SER A 127 -2.33 28.19 10.64
N LYS A 128 -2.02 26.94 10.31
CA LYS A 128 -1.03 26.55 9.30
C LYS A 128 -1.63 26.26 7.92
N TRP A 129 -2.94 26.46 7.77
CA TRP A 129 -3.64 26.20 6.51
C TRP A 129 -4.03 27.51 5.82
N SER A 130 -3.76 27.60 4.53
CA SER A 130 -4.17 28.75 3.68
C SER A 130 -5.64 28.68 3.22
N VAL A 131 -6.29 27.53 3.43
CA VAL A 131 -7.70 27.26 3.10
C VAL A 131 -8.33 26.47 4.24
N ASP A 132 -9.67 26.33 4.26
CA ASP A 132 -10.29 25.40 5.21
C ASP A 132 -9.83 23.96 4.94
N PRO A 133 -9.19 23.28 5.91
CA PRO A 133 -8.72 21.90 5.75
C PRO A 133 -9.81 20.88 5.44
N PHE A 134 -11.08 21.19 5.72
CA PHE A 134 -12.24 20.36 5.40
C PHE A 134 -13.16 21.00 4.34
N GLY A 135 -12.67 22.05 3.64
CA GLY A 135 -13.43 22.76 2.61
C GLY A 135 -13.35 22.13 1.21
N ALA A 136 -12.50 21.11 1.02
CA ALA A 136 -12.30 20.46 -0.29
C ALA A 136 -12.07 21.47 -1.44
N VAL A 137 -11.22 22.45 -1.20
CA VAL A 137 -11.01 23.57 -2.13
C VAL A 137 -10.29 23.11 -3.38
N LEU A 138 -10.91 23.31 -4.55
CA LEU A 138 -10.26 23.12 -5.85
C LEU A 138 -9.68 24.46 -6.32
N LYS A 139 -8.34 24.54 -6.41
CA LYS A 139 -7.66 25.76 -6.82
C LYS A 139 -6.39 25.40 -7.59
N ASP A 140 -6.12 26.10 -8.67
CA ASP A 140 -4.93 25.96 -9.51
C ASP A 140 -4.65 24.51 -9.97
N GLY A 141 -5.71 23.71 -10.19
CA GLY A 141 -5.62 22.31 -10.58
C GLY A 141 -5.37 21.34 -9.44
N TYR A 142 -5.34 21.81 -8.19
CA TYR A 142 -5.12 20.99 -6.99
C TYR A 142 -6.35 20.96 -6.09
N VAL A 143 -6.57 19.82 -5.45
CA VAL A 143 -7.56 19.68 -4.37
C VAL A 143 -6.86 19.85 -3.03
N TYR A 144 -7.25 20.87 -2.29
CA TYR A 144 -6.73 21.14 -0.94
C TYR A 144 -7.72 20.61 0.09
N GLY A 145 -7.21 19.79 1.00
CA GLY A 145 -7.98 19.25 2.12
C GLY A 145 -7.19 18.23 2.93
N ARG A 146 -7.49 18.14 4.23
CA ARG A 146 -6.94 17.08 5.08
C ARG A 146 -7.45 15.72 4.62
N GLY A 147 -6.53 14.77 4.34
CA GLY A 147 -6.86 13.48 3.75
C GLY A 147 -6.85 13.44 2.22
N ALA A 148 -6.52 14.56 1.53
CA ALA A 148 -6.49 14.58 0.07
C ALA A 148 -5.42 13.64 -0.51
N ILE A 149 -4.30 13.45 0.21
CA ILE A 149 -3.24 12.51 -0.14
C ILE A 149 -3.36 11.26 0.74
N ASP A 150 -3.50 11.44 2.03
CA ASP A 150 -3.47 10.42 3.06
C ASP A 150 -4.82 10.40 3.83
N ASP A 151 -5.77 9.45 3.55
CA ASP A 151 -5.72 8.52 2.41
C ASP A 151 -7.05 8.52 1.60
N LYS A 152 -7.94 9.50 1.85
CA LYS A 152 -9.22 9.63 1.13
C LYS A 152 -9.02 9.78 -0.39
N GLY A 153 -7.84 10.27 -0.81
CA GLY A 153 -7.48 10.34 -2.23
C GLY A 153 -7.42 8.96 -2.87
N MET A 154 -6.72 8.02 -2.24
CA MET A 154 -6.65 6.64 -2.72
C MET A 154 -7.98 5.92 -2.55
N VAL A 155 -8.69 6.14 -1.44
CA VAL A 155 -10.05 5.59 -1.25
C VAL A 155 -10.96 6.00 -2.41
N ALA A 156 -10.98 7.29 -2.80
CA ALA A 156 -11.80 7.77 -3.90
C ALA A 156 -11.36 7.19 -5.26
N ALA A 157 -10.05 7.05 -5.49
CA ALA A 157 -9.51 6.45 -6.70
C ALA A 157 -9.86 4.95 -6.77
N ASN A 158 -9.66 4.20 -5.67
CA ASN A 158 -10.03 2.79 -5.58
C ASN A 158 -11.54 2.59 -5.81
N LEU A 159 -12.38 3.42 -5.22
CA LEU A 159 -13.84 3.39 -5.42
C LEU A 159 -14.19 3.64 -6.89
N ALA A 160 -13.56 4.62 -7.54
CA ALA A 160 -13.82 4.94 -8.94
C ALA A 160 -13.41 3.80 -9.87
N VAL A 161 -12.26 3.18 -9.64
CA VAL A 161 -11.82 1.98 -10.36
C VAL A 161 -12.79 0.82 -10.15
N PHE A 162 -13.20 0.59 -8.90
CA PHE A 162 -14.13 -0.47 -8.53
C PHE A 162 -15.49 -0.31 -9.24
N VAL A 163 -16.04 0.89 -9.23
CA VAL A 163 -17.28 1.22 -9.94
C VAL A 163 -17.10 1.14 -11.47
N ALA A 164 -15.96 1.59 -12.00
CA ALA A 164 -15.67 1.48 -13.43
C ALA A 164 -15.62 0.03 -13.91
N LEU A 165 -15.05 -0.87 -13.11
CA LEU A 165 -15.07 -2.32 -13.39
C LEU A 165 -16.51 -2.84 -13.48
N LYS A 166 -17.38 -2.44 -12.56
CA LYS A 166 -18.81 -2.80 -12.60
C LYS A 166 -19.50 -2.27 -13.84
N ARG A 167 -19.33 -0.99 -14.15
CA ARG A 167 -19.96 -0.32 -15.32
C ARG A 167 -19.49 -0.88 -16.66
N SER A 168 -18.22 -1.28 -16.74
CA SER A 168 -17.64 -1.83 -17.97
C SER A 168 -18.17 -3.22 -18.32
N GLY A 169 -18.75 -3.94 -17.34
CA GLY A 169 -19.20 -5.32 -17.53
C GLY A 169 -18.09 -6.29 -17.91
N VAL A 170 -16.82 -5.93 -17.71
CA VAL A 170 -15.68 -6.80 -18.00
C VAL A 170 -15.77 -8.09 -17.19
N ARG A 171 -15.41 -9.19 -17.81
CA ARG A 171 -15.33 -10.50 -17.13
C ARG A 171 -14.15 -10.48 -16.16
N LEU A 172 -14.44 -10.59 -14.88
CA LEU A 172 -13.41 -10.69 -13.86
C LEU A 172 -12.94 -12.14 -13.70
N GLU A 173 -11.63 -12.35 -13.69
CA GLU A 173 -11.01 -13.66 -13.46
C GLU A 173 -10.79 -13.96 -11.97
N ARG A 174 -10.92 -12.95 -11.13
CA ARG A 174 -10.82 -13.01 -9.67
C ARG A 174 -11.79 -12.03 -9.03
N ASP A 175 -12.20 -12.30 -7.82
CA ASP A 175 -12.97 -11.32 -7.04
C ASP A 175 -12.14 -10.06 -6.84
N VAL A 176 -12.78 -8.90 -6.94
CA VAL A 176 -12.22 -7.62 -6.53
C VAL A 176 -13.01 -7.14 -5.33
N ILE A 177 -12.31 -6.80 -4.26
CA ILE A 177 -12.88 -6.36 -3.00
C ILE A 177 -12.45 -4.91 -2.78
N PHE A 178 -13.39 -4.06 -2.42
CA PHE A 178 -13.13 -2.71 -1.95
C PHE A 178 -13.34 -2.69 -0.44
N LEU A 179 -12.37 -2.15 0.30
CA LEU A 179 -12.44 -1.95 1.75
C LEU A 179 -11.88 -0.57 2.09
N ALA A 180 -12.71 0.30 2.64
CA ALA A 180 -12.25 1.52 3.28
C ALA A 180 -12.31 1.32 4.80
N SER A 181 -11.14 1.29 5.44
CA SER A 181 -10.96 0.98 6.86
C SER A 181 -10.99 2.24 7.74
N THR A 182 -10.74 2.05 9.02
CA THR A 182 -10.72 3.09 10.05
C THR A 182 -9.44 2.97 10.87
N ASP A 183 -9.09 4.00 11.68
CA ASP A 183 -8.08 3.94 12.75
C ASP A 183 -6.63 3.63 12.30
N GLU A 184 -6.31 3.89 11.05
CA GLU A 184 -4.94 3.66 10.55
C GLU A 184 -3.96 4.62 11.25
N GLU A 185 -4.30 5.90 11.34
CA GLU A 185 -3.49 7.00 11.89
C GLU A 185 -3.17 6.86 13.40
N GLN A 186 -3.83 5.94 14.09
CA GLN A 186 -3.54 5.58 15.48
C GLN A 186 -2.99 4.15 15.64
N GLY A 187 -2.53 3.56 14.53
CA GLY A 187 -1.91 2.22 14.51
C GLY A 187 -2.87 1.06 14.29
N GLY A 188 -4.13 1.33 13.96
CA GLY A 188 -5.09 0.32 13.51
C GLY A 188 -5.55 -0.70 14.56
N ASP A 189 -5.20 -0.52 15.82
CA ASP A 189 -5.52 -1.50 16.89
C ASP A 189 -7.03 -1.67 17.08
N ALA A 190 -7.78 -0.58 17.03
CA ALA A 190 -9.24 -0.62 17.13
C ALA A 190 -9.94 -1.01 15.83
N SER A 191 -9.24 -1.01 14.69
CA SER A 191 -9.78 -1.28 13.36
C SER A 191 -9.33 -2.60 12.79
N ILE A 192 -8.12 -2.65 12.21
CA ILE A 192 -7.70 -3.80 11.41
C ILE A 192 -7.68 -5.11 12.23
N LYS A 193 -7.30 -5.04 13.51
CA LYS A 193 -7.38 -6.21 14.40
C LYS A 193 -8.83 -6.67 14.61
N THR A 194 -9.75 -5.72 14.80
CA THR A 194 -11.19 -6.03 14.95
C THR A 194 -11.77 -6.55 13.64
N LEU A 195 -11.43 -5.94 12.51
CA LEU A 195 -11.87 -6.37 11.19
C LEU A 195 -11.40 -7.79 10.89
N ILE A 196 -10.13 -8.11 11.15
CA ILE A 196 -9.60 -9.48 10.96
C ILE A 196 -10.28 -10.46 11.89
N ALA A 197 -10.47 -10.10 13.17
CA ALA A 197 -11.03 -11.01 14.16
C ALA A 197 -12.52 -11.31 13.92
N ARG A 198 -13.30 -10.34 13.41
CA ARG A 198 -14.77 -10.46 13.30
C ARG A 198 -15.29 -10.63 11.87
N TYR A 199 -14.56 -10.13 10.87
CA TYR A 199 -15.09 -9.94 9.51
C TYR A 199 -14.14 -10.42 8.41
N TRP A 200 -13.11 -11.22 8.76
CA TRP A 200 -12.10 -11.69 7.80
C TRP A 200 -12.71 -12.31 6.53
N ASP A 201 -13.79 -13.07 6.67
CA ASP A 201 -14.50 -13.70 5.56
C ASP A 201 -15.04 -12.69 4.52
N LYS A 202 -15.29 -11.44 4.93
CA LYS A 202 -15.79 -10.38 4.05
C LYS A 202 -14.73 -9.84 3.09
N PHE A 203 -13.45 -9.89 3.48
CA PHE A 203 -12.36 -9.31 2.69
C PHE A 203 -11.13 -10.22 2.56
N ALA A 204 -11.21 -11.48 2.94
CA ALA A 204 -10.14 -12.46 2.72
C ALA A 204 -9.67 -12.42 1.26
N SER A 205 -8.36 -12.21 1.07
CA SER A 205 -7.75 -11.96 -0.24
C SER A 205 -6.31 -12.46 -0.28
N GLY A 206 -5.84 -12.87 -1.45
CA GLY A 206 -4.44 -13.27 -1.65
C GLY A 206 -3.54 -12.12 -2.08
N PHE A 207 -4.13 -10.99 -2.52
CA PHE A 207 -3.42 -9.80 -2.94
C PHE A 207 -4.13 -8.57 -2.41
N ALA A 208 -3.34 -7.55 -2.00
CA ALA A 208 -3.87 -6.26 -1.60
C ALA A 208 -3.10 -5.13 -2.30
N ILE A 209 -3.83 -4.09 -2.69
CA ILE A 209 -3.29 -2.79 -3.06
C ILE A 209 -3.68 -1.86 -1.92
N ASN A 210 -2.69 -1.25 -1.29
CA ASN A 210 -2.83 -0.31 -0.20
C ASN A 210 -1.88 0.86 -0.43
N GLU A 211 -1.93 1.86 0.42
CA GLU A 211 -0.95 2.94 0.42
C GLU A 211 0.47 2.42 0.65
N GLY A 212 1.44 3.25 0.35
CA GLY A 212 2.86 2.94 0.44
C GLY A 212 3.56 3.05 -0.92
N GLY A 213 4.87 2.84 -0.89
CA GLY A 213 5.69 3.04 -2.06
C GLY A 213 5.86 4.53 -2.41
N ARG A 214 6.47 4.80 -3.54
CA ARG A 214 6.72 6.17 -4.00
C ARG A 214 6.92 6.24 -5.50
N VAL A 215 6.28 7.19 -6.15
CA VAL A 215 6.62 7.56 -7.52
C VAL A 215 7.38 8.89 -7.49
N LEU A 216 8.62 8.89 -7.98
CA LEU A 216 9.37 10.13 -8.16
C LEU A 216 9.34 10.53 -9.63
N ALA A 217 8.80 11.70 -9.90
CA ALA A 217 8.85 12.34 -11.22
C ALA A 217 9.64 13.64 -11.15
N LYS A 218 10.45 13.89 -12.18
CA LYS A 218 11.20 15.15 -12.37
C LYS A 218 11.04 15.59 -13.81
N ASP A 219 10.69 16.85 -14.02
CA ASP A 219 10.50 17.46 -15.35
C ASP A 219 9.51 16.65 -16.23
N GLY A 220 8.40 16.20 -15.64
CA GLY A 220 7.36 15.40 -16.30
C GLY A 220 7.77 13.96 -16.63
N LYS A 221 8.95 13.50 -16.19
CA LYS A 221 9.44 12.13 -16.43
C LYS A 221 9.53 11.36 -15.12
N VAL A 222 8.94 10.17 -15.09
CA VAL A 222 9.09 9.24 -13.96
C VAL A 222 10.55 8.79 -13.89
N GLN A 223 11.19 9.02 -12.76
CA GLN A 223 12.56 8.61 -12.47
C GLN A 223 12.58 7.19 -11.92
N TYR A 224 11.68 6.90 -10.97
CA TYR A 224 11.45 5.55 -10.48
C TYR A 224 10.06 5.39 -9.87
N VAL A 225 9.64 4.14 -9.77
CA VAL A 225 8.47 3.70 -9.02
C VAL A 225 8.98 2.77 -7.91
N GLY A 226 8.81 3.20 -6.67
CA GLY A 226 9.13 2.39 -5.48
C GLY A 226 7.92 1.58 -5.07
N ILE A 227 8.09 0.27 -4.96
CA ILE A 227 7.08 -0.64 -4.42
C ILE A 227 7.48 -0.98 -3.00
N GLN A 228 6.64 -0.67 -2.03
CA GLN A 228 6.89 -0.99 -0.63
C GLN A 228 6.73 -2.51 -0.43
N ALA A 229 7.78 -3.15 0.06
CA ALA A 229 7.81 -4.59 0.29
C ALA A 229 8.05 -4.95 1.76
N SER A 230 8.31 -3.95 2.60
CA SER A 230 8.42 -4.09 4.05
C SER A 230 8.20 -2.73 4.71
N GLU A 231 7.83 -2.77 5.98
CA GLU A 231 7.60 -1.57 6.77
C GLU A 231 8.35 -1.65 8.11
N LYS A 232 8.66 -0.49 8.69
CA LYS A 232 9.20 -0.39 10.03
C LYS A 232 8.09 -0.62 11.04
N VAL A 233 8.39 -1.35 12.10
CA VAL A 233 7.51 -1.47 13.24
C VAL A 233 7.85 -0.36 14.23
N PRO A 234 6.94 0.60 14.50
CA PRO A 234 7.17 1.63 15.49
C PRO A 234 7.12 1.04 16.91
N TYR A 235 8.05 1.46 17.75
CA TYR A 235 8.04 1.15 19.18
C TYR A 235 7.97 2.44 19.97
N ASN A 236 6.90 2.62 20.74
CA ASN A 236 6.78 3.71 21.66
C ASN A 236 7.53 3.38 22.95
N VAL A 237 8.49 4.21 23.33
CA VAL A 237 9.28 4.07 24.55
C VAL A 237 8.99 5.23 25.48
N SER A 238 8.59 4.95 26.71
CA SER A 238 8.44 5.93 27.76
C SER A 238 9.61 5.87 28.72
N VAL A 239 10.27 7.01 28.93
CA VAL A 239 11.32 7.15 29.94
C VAL A 239 10.73 7.87 31.15
N ILE A 240 10.67 7.17 32.28
CA ILE A 240 10.07 7.69 33.51
C ILE A 240 11.18 7.83 34.57
N ALA A 241 11.35 9.02 35.09
CA ALA A 241 12.24 9.25 36.23
C ALA A 241 11.40 9.57 37.48
N THR A 242 11.80 9.00 38.61
CA THR A 242 11.18 9.24 39.92
C THR A 242 12.19 9.85 40.87
N GLY A 243 11.70 10.59 41.82
CA GLY A 243 12.52 11.19 42.88
C GLY A 243 11.65 11.56 44.09
N THR A 244 12.30 11.84 45.22
CA THR A 244 11.61 12.23 46.45
C THR A 244 11.09 13.65 46.33
N SER A 245 9.84 13.89 46.76
CA SER A 245 9.26 15.23 46.82
C SER A 245 10.00 16.09 47.82
N GLY A 246 10.12 17.38 47.53
CA GLY A 246 10.78 18.35 48.41
C GLY A 246 10.58 19.80 47.95
N HIS A 247 11.03 20.74 48.77
CA HIS A 247 10.94 22.17 48.42
C HIS A 247 11.95 22.51 47.32
N ALA A 248 11.53 23.26 46.32
CA ALA A 248 12.32 23.53 45.11
C ALA A 248 13.65 24.26 45.38
N SER A 249 13.72 25.03 46.49
CA SER A 249 14.96 25.72 46.90
C SER A 249 16.02 24.82 47.56
N ILE A 250 15.69 23.54 47.80
CA ILE A 250 16.62 22.60 48.46
C ILE A 250 17.20 21.69 47.41
N PRO A 251 18.51 21.81 47.08
CA PRO A 251 19.15 20.96 46.12
C PRO A 251 19.12 19.48 46.58
N ARG A 252 18.64 18.57 45.70
CA ARG A 252 18.56 17.15 45.99
C ARG A 252 19.31 16.35 44.94
N LYS A 253 20.03 15.31 45.38
CA LYS A 253 20.74 14.40 44.48
C LYS A 253 19.80 13.48 43.72
N ASP A 254 18.61 13.22 44.23
CA ASP A 254 17.56 12.37 43.66
C ASP A 254 16.51 13.17 42.88
N ASN A 255 16.92 14.26 42.24
CA ASN A 255 16.00 15.11 41.46
C ASN A 255 15.62 14.39 40.16
N ALA A 256 14.34 14.03 40.04
CA ALA A 256 13.80 13.31 38.88
C ALA A 256 14.00 14.03 37.54
N VAL A 257 13.94 15.40 37.56
CA VAL A 257 14.15 16.19 36.34
C VAL A 257 15.60 16.07 35.83
N VAL A 258 16.56 16.07 36.76
CA VAL A 258 17.99 15.90 36.41
C VAL A 258 18.22 14.51 35.85
N HIS A 259 17.74 13.47 36.52
CA HIS A 259 17.85 12.08 36.03
C HIS A 259 17.21 11.90 34.66
N LEU A 260 16.03 12.51 34.41
CA LEU A 260 15.39 12.44 33.11
C LEU A 260 16.21 13.15 32.02
N ALA A 261 16.75 14.34 32.32
CA ALA A 261 17.59 15.09 31.40
C ALA A 261 18.87 14.31 31.02
N GLU A 262 19.54 13.67 32.01
CA GLU A 262 20.70 12.83 31.79
C GLU A 262 20.37 11.59 30.93
N ALA A 263 19.21 10.97 31.16
CA ALA A 263 18.75 9.82 30.37
C ALA A 263 18.48 10.24 28.90
N ILE A 264 17.82 11.38 28.70
CA ILE A 264 17.57 11.93 27.36
C ILE A 264 18.89 12.24 26.63
N ALA A 265 19.85 12.85 27.34
CA ALA A 265 21.17 13.15 26.76
C ALA A 265 21.90 11.87 26.31
N LYS A 266 21.85 10.80 27.10
CA LYS A 266 22.43 9.49 26.74
C LYS A 266 21.73 8.86 25.53
N ILE A 267 20.40 8.94 25.47
CA ILE A 267 19.63 8.43 24.33
C ILE A 267 19.98 9.22 23.07
N ALA A 268 20.08 10.55 23.17
CA ALA A 268 20.43 11.42 22.03
C ALA A 268 21.86 11.17 21.50
N ALA A 269 22.78 10.77 22.39
CA ALA A 269 24.16 10.45 22.01
C ALA A 269 24.32 9.02 21.46
N TYR A 270 23.31 8.17 21.64
CA TYR A 270 23.38 6.78 21.16
C TYR A 270 23.26 6.72 19.62
N GLN A 271 24.26 6.15 19.00
CA GLN A 271 24.28 5.89 17.55
C GLN A 271 23.94 4.40 17.34
N PRO A 272 22.72 4.05 16.94
CA PRO A 272 22.38 2.66 16.70
C PRO A 272 23.12 2.14 15.47
N PRO A 273 23.66 0.90 15.51
CA PRO A 273 24.30 0.31 14.34
C PRO A 273 23.26 0.11 13.22
N ALA A 274 23.66 0.40 11.99
CA ALA A 274 22.81 0.22 10.82
C ALA A 274 22.75 -1.27 10.43
N HIS A 275 21.55 -1.85 10.43
CA HIS A 275 21.29 -3.22 9.99
C HIS A 275 20.28 -3.24 8.84
N PRO A 276 20.64 -2.77 7.63
CA PRO A 276 19.73 -2.71 6.51
C PRO A 276 19.31 -4.13 6.09
N SER A 277 17.99 -4.34 5.96
CA SER A 277 17.44 -5.59 5.44
C SER A 277 17.85 -5.81 3.99
N VAL A 278 17.69 -7.03 3.46
CA VAL A 278 17.94 -7.34 2.04
C VAL A 278 17.11 -6.46 1.12
N ILE A 279 15.88 -6.13 1.51
CA ILE A 279 14.99 -5.25 0.74
C ILE A 279 15.55 -3.83 0.68
N VAL A 280 15.98 -3.29 1.82
CA VAL A 280 16.56 -1.94 1.91
C VAL A 280 17.86 -1.86 1.12
N ARG A 281 18.75 -2.85 1.22
CA ARG A 281 19.98 -2.91 0.40
C ARG A 281 19.67 -2.88 -1.08
N ARG A 282 18.77 -3.74 -1.57
CA ARG A 282 18.36 -3.76 -2.98
C ARG A 282 17.75 -2.45 -3.44
N TYR A 283 16.98 -1.79 -2.60
CA TYR A 283 16.44 -0.47 -2.90
C TYR A 283 17.58 0.53 -3.12
N PHE A 284 18.54 0.63 -2.21
CA PHE A 284 19.66 1.55 -2.34
C PHE A 284 20.58 1.22 -3.53
N GLU A 285 20.86 -0.04 -3.81
CA GLU A 285 21.59 -0.47 -5.00
C GLU A 285 20.93 0.03 -6.31
N GLN A 286 19.61 0.00 -6.39
CA GLN A 286 18.88 0.44 -7.58
C GLN A 286 18.82 1.96 -7.68
N ILE A 287 18.51 2.64 -6.60
CA ILE A 287 18.38 4.10 -6.56
C ILE A 287 19.75 4.78 -6.77
N ALA A 288 20.83 4.21 -6.25
CA ALA A 288 22.19 4.74 -6.44
C ALA A 288 22.54 4.97 -7.91
N ARG A 289 21.98 4.17 -8.83
CA ARG A 289 22.25 4.27 -10.27
C ARG A 289 21.72 5.55 -10.92
N ILE A 290 20.75 6.19 -10.31
CA ILE A 290 20.09 7.41 -10.82
C ILE A 290 20.39 8.65 -9.96
N GLN A 291 21.29 8.52 -8.98
CA GLN A 291 21.70 9.62 -8.12
C GLN A 291 23.00 10.26 -8.61
N ASP A 292 23.28 11.48 -8.15
CA ASP A 292 24.56 12.12 -8.32
C ASP A 292 25.70 11.32 -7.64
N PRO A 293 26.97 11.53 -8.03
CA PRO A 293 28.10 10.74 -7.54
C PRO A 293 28.28 10.79 -6.01
N GLU A 294 27.98 11.91 -5.37
CA GLU A 294 28.13 12.07 -3.92
C GLU A 294 27.05 11.28 -3.17
N THR A 295 25.80 11.46 -3.54
CA THR A 295 24.68 10.69 -3.00
C THR A 295 24.84 9.19 -3.24
N ASN A 296 25.32 8.80 -4.43
CA ASN A 296 25.63 7.40 -4.75
C ASN A 296 26.68 6.82 -3.80
N LYS A 297 27.74 7.56 -3.48
CA LYS A 297 28.77 7.14 -2.52
C LYS A 297 28.16 6.81 -1.15
N TRP A 298 27.31 7.68 -0.63
CA TRP A 298 26.64 7.46 0.67
C TRP A 298 25.68 6.26 0.65
N MET A 299 24.93 6.09 -0.43
CA MET A 299 24.04 4.96 -0.57
C MET A 299 24.78 3.63 -0.62
N ARG A 300 25.94 3.58 -1.30
CA ARG A 300 26.80 2.39 -1.34
C ARG A 300 27.49 2.09 -0.02
N ALA A 301 27.75 3.10 0.81
CA ALA A 301 28.30 2.88 2.15
C ALA A 301 27.37 2.05 3.04
N LEU A 302 26.03 2.10 2.80
CA LEU A 302 25.06 1.28 3.48
C LEU A 302 25.12 -0.23 3.10
N GLU A 303 25.81 -0.58 2.00
CA GLU A 303 26.05 -1.97 1.63
C GLU A 303 27.06 -2.66 2.61
N THR A 304 27.95 -1.85 3.20
CA THR A 304 28.97 -2.29 4.15
C THR A 304 28.93 -1.41 5.39
N PRO A 305 27.92 -1.60 6.28
CA PRO A 305 27.70 -0.70 7.41
C PRO A 305 28.87 -0.61 8.40
N ASP A 306 29.73 -1.62 8.47
CA ASP A 306 30.95 -1.60 9.30
C ASP A 306 32.05 -0.66 8.78
N ARG A 307 31.87 -0.02 7.62
CA ARG A 307 32.79 0.94 7.00
C ARG A 307 32.17 2.34 6.83
N ALA A 308 30.95 2.55 7.34
CA ALA A 308 30.25 3.84 7.29
C ALA A 308 30.64 4.67 8.54
N GLU A 309 31.92 5.07 8.65
CA GLU A 309 32.39 6.12 9.55
C GLU A 309 32.40 7.48 8.88
#